data_b9845136fff31ac460b56394e461c3c2
#
_entry.id   b9845136fff31ac460b56394e461c3c2
#
_cell.length_a   1.000
_cell.length_b   1.000
_cell.length_c   1.000
_cell.angle_alpha   90.00
_cell.angle_beta   90.00
_cell.angle_gamma   90.00
#
_symmetry.space_group_name_H-M   'P 1'
#
loop_
_entity.id
_entity.type
_entity.pdbx_description
1 polymer ?
#
loop_
_entity_poly.entity_id
_entity_poly.type
_entity_poly.pdbx_seq_one_letter_code
_entity_poly.pdbx_strand_id
1 'polypeptide(L)'
;TYQDYRSSGMFMSPRNAVLYSDTYDPKEYIQALCNSAFGGLLWCPEVREAHSAEDFFHRLQTVILSPQAMVNAWYLQYAPWLQFDRGKNERGEFLPEAKRYEEYARTLINLRMQLIPYLYSAFYTYYKEGVPPFRPLLMDYPKDERLRTISDQYMMGDGLMAAPLYQNKKTRTVYFPEGTWYNFNTNEKYEGNREYEITTELDQLPLYVRQGTLLPLAAPVPYVDAQTVFDLHCKVYGAPSATFLLLEDDGISYDFQKGQFNEVTLEAAKGKVKLKRTKEYKQKRYQLTDYEFIN
;
A
#
# COMPACT_ATOMS: atom_id res chain seq x y z
N THR A 1 -15.27 1.69 13.83
CA THR A 1 -14.81 1.08 15.08
C THR A 1 -13.30 1.28 15.20
N TYR A 2 -12.85 1.90 16.26
CA TYR A 2 -11.42 2.00 16.58
C TYR A 2 -10.92 0.65 17.09
N GLN A 3 -9.78 0.20 16.57
CA GLN A 3 -9.13 -1.02 17.01
C GLN A 3 -7.74 -0.69 17.58
N ASP A 4 -7.48 -1.14 18.80
CA ASP A 4 -6.18 -1.04 19.44
C ASP A 4 -5.40 -2.34 19.23
N TYR A 5 -4.41 -2.29 18.36
CA TYR A 5 -3.54 -3.43 18.05
C TYR A 5 -2.16 -3.22 18.66
N ARG A 6 -2.06 -3.40 19.96
CA ARG A 6 -0.82 -3.19 20.72
C ARG A 6 0.37 -4.00 20.22
N SER A 7 0.11 -5.12 19.59
CA SER A 7 1.12 -6.01 19.01
C SER A 7 1.51 -5.66 17.56
N SER A 8 1.01 -4.57 17.01
CA SER A 8 1.23 -4.22 15.61
C SER A 8 2.30 -3.14 15.40
N GLY A 9 3.06 -2.81 16.45
CA GLY A 9 4.16 -1.83 16.38
C GLY A 9 3.70 -0.47 15.86
N MET A 10 4.47 0.07 14.91
CA MET A 10 4.24 1.41 14.36
C MET A 10 2.92 1.56 13.62
N PHE A 11 2.40 0.50 12.98
CA PHE A 11 1.12 0.55 12.26
C PHE A 11 -0.06 0.91 13.17
N MET A 12 0.02 0.53 14.44
CA MET A 12 -1.09 0.61 15.36
C MET A 12 -0.74 1.37 16.65
N SER A 13 0.22 2.29 16.57
CA SER A 13 0.59 3.10 17.72
C SER A 13 -0.58 3.99 18.15
N PRO A 14 -0.68 4.38 19.43
CA PRO A 14 -1.76 5.24 19.93
C PRO A 14 -1.87 6.61 19.23
N ARG A 15 -0.82 7.04 18.53
CA ARG A 15 -0.82 8.29 17.73
C ARG A 15 -1.32 8.09 16.31
N ASN A 16 -1.35 6.85 15.81
CA ASN A 16 -1.74 6.51 14.46
C ASN A 16 -3.14 5.89 14.51
N ALA A 17 -4.16 6.74 14.55
CA ALA A 17 -5.55 6.25 14.61
C ALA A 17 -5.95 5.64 13.26
N VAL A 18 -6.14 4.33 13.26
CA VAL A 18 -6.71 3.58 12.12
C VAL A 18 -8.11 3.13 12.51
N LEU A 19 -9.11 3.56 11.74
CA LEU A 19 -10.50 3.28 12.00
C LEU A 19 -11.05 2.28 10.99
N TYR A 20 -11.77 1.29 11.47
CA TYR A 20 -12.54 0.41 10.60
C TYR A 20 -13.69 1.17 9.95
N SER A 21 -13.82 1.06 8.63
CA SER A 21 -14.93 1.60 7.87
C SER A 21 -15.91 0.49 7.53
N ASP A 22 -17.17 0.68 7.89
CA ASP A 22 -18.29 -0.18 7.45
C ASP A 22 -18.93 0.32 6.14
N THR A 23 -18.41 1.41 5.57
CA THR A 23 -18.78 1.86 4.22
C THR A 23 -18.35 0.82 3.21
N TYR A 24 -19.32 0.21 2.54
CA TYR A 24 -19.02 -0.87 1.61
C TYR A 24 -18.96 -0.43 0.15
N ASP A 25 -19.34 0.80 -0.17
CA ASP A 25 -19.12 1.40 -1.48
C ASP A 25 -17.64 1.83 -1.62
N PRO A 26 -16.88 1.27 -2.61
CA PRO A 26 -15.45 1.59 -2.76
C PRO A 26 -15.19 3.07 -3.03
N LYS A 27 -16.06 3.76 -3.77
CA LYS A 27 -15.90 5.18 -4.06
C LYS A 27 -16.06 6.03 -2.81
N GLU A 28 -17.10 5.78 -2.03
CA GLU A 28 -17.32 6.49 -0.76
C GLU A 28 -16.16 6.24 0.21
N TYR A 29 -15.65 5.00 0.26
CA TYR A 29 -14.49 4.67 1.08
C TYR A 29 -13.24 5.49 0.66
N ILE A 30 -12.90 5.52 -0.62
CA ILE A 30 -11.73 6.25 -1.12
C ILE A 30 -11.86 7.75 -0.81
N GLN A 31 -13.06 8.32 -1.01
CA GLN A 31 -13.34 9.72 -0.67
C GLN A 31 -13.21 9.97 0.83
N ALA A 32 -13.71 9.06 1.66
CA ALA A 32 -13.58 9.15 3.12
C ALA A 32 -12.11 9.07 3.56
N LEU A 33 -11.32 8.16 2.98
CA LEU A 33 -9.88 8.05 3.24
C LEU A 33 -9.16 9.36 2.90
N CYS A 34 -9.39 9.92 1.71
CA CYS A 34 -8.78 11.18 1.29
C CYS A 34 -9.15 12.34 2.22
N ASN A 35 -10.41 12.47 2.59
CA ASN A 35 -10.89 13.59 3.39
C ASN A 35 -10.47 13.47 4.86
N SER A 36 -10.54 12.27 5.45
CA SER A 36 -10.21 12.05 6.86
C SER A 36 -8.72 12.25 7.16
N ALA A 37 -7.87 12.06 6.18
CA ALA A 37 -6.43 12.25 6.32
C ALA A 37 -6.05 13.70 6.69
N PHE A 38 -6.82 14.71 6.27
CA PHE A 38 -6.63 16.09 6.74
C PHE A 38 -6.82 16.24 8.25
N GLY A 39 -7.63 15.39 8.88
CA GLY A 39 -7.82 15.34 10.33
C GLY A 39 -6.89 14.35 11.04
N GLY A 40 -5.95 13.72 10.32
CA GLY A 40 -5.06 12.69 10.88
C GLY A 40 -5.76 11.37 11.19
N LEU A 41 -6.89 11.09 10.54
CA LEU A 41 -7.62 9.82 10.68
C LEU A 41 -7.37 8.94 9.44
N LEU A 42 -7.16 7.66 9.67
CA LEU A 42 -6.98 6.68 8.62
C LEU A 42 -8.12 5.67 8.64
N TRP A 43 -8.80 5.53 7.51
CA TRP A 43 -9.86 4.56 7.34
C TRP A 43 -9.33 3.26 6.76
N CYS A 44 -9.92 2.14 7.20
CA CYS A 44 -9.55 0.79 6.80
C CYS A 44 -10.78 0.07 6.25
N PRO A 45 -10.83 -0.27 4.96
CA PRO A 45 -11.93 -1.03 4.38
C PRO A 45 -11.73 -2.52 4.60
N GLU A 46 -12.74 -3.29 4.23
CA GLU A 46 -12.63 -4.74 4.15
C GLU A 46 -13.24 -5.28 2.86
N VAL A 47 -12.80 -6.46 2.46
CA VAL A 47 -13.51 -7.25 1.45
C VAL A 47 -14.47 -8.17 2.18
N ARG A 48 -15.75 -8.14 1.79
CA ARG A 48 -16.78 -9.06 2.26
C ARG A 48 -17.30 -9.90 1.11
N GLU A 49 -18.48 -9.52 0.62
CA GLU A 49 -19.16 -10.12 -0.51
C GLU A 49 -18.97 -9.30 -1.77
N ALA A 50 -19.22 -9.86 -2.91
CA ALA A 50 -19.15 -9.20 -4.19
C ALA A 50 -20.17 -9.79 -5.16
N HIS A 51 -20.52 -9.02 -6.19
CA HIS A 51 -21.54 -9.43 -7.17
C HIS A 51 -20.92 -10.05 -8.41
N SER A 52 -19.64 -9.81 -8.67
CA SER A 52 -18.87 -10.35 -9.80
C SER A 52 -17.39 -10.48 -9.43
N ALA A 53 -16.62 -11.15 -10.28
CA ALA A 53 -15.18 -11.24 -10.12
C ALA A 53 -14.51 -9.86 -10.21
N GLU A 54 -14.94 -9.02 -11.13
CA GLU A 54 -14.45 -7.64 -11.25
C GLU A 54 -14.70 -6.85 -9.97
N ASP A 55 -15.93 -6.89 -9.42
CA ASP A 55 -16.26 -6.22 -8.16
C ASP A 55 -15.38 -6.74 -7.02
N PHE A 56 -15.22 -8.05 -6.91
CA PHE A 56 -14.37 -8.65 -5.87
C PHE A 56 -12.91 -8.18 -5.96
N PHE A 57 -12.30 -8.25 -7.14
CA PHE A 57 -10.90 -7.90 -7.31
C PHE A 57 -10.65 -6.39 -7.20
N HIS A 58 -11.56 -5.52 -7.66
CA HIS A 58 -11.45 -4.07 -7.42
C HIS A 58 -11.52 -3.73 -5.93
N ARG A 59 -12.37 -4.42 -5.15
CA ARG A 59 -12.41 -4.28 -3.69
C ARG A 59 -11.13 -4.80 -3.06
N LEU A 60 -10.60 -5.93 -3.50
CA LEU A 60 -9.35 -6.49 -3.01
C LEU A 60 -8.17 -5.54 -3.31
N GLN A 61 -8.08 -5.00 -4.52
CA GLN A 61 -7.07 -3.98 -4.88
C GLN A 61 -7.16 -2.76 -3.95
N THR A 62 -8.36 -2.25 -3.69
CA THR A 62 -8.58 -1.12 -2.77
C THR A 62 -8.12 -1.44 -1.36
N VAL A 63 -8.43 -2.63 -0.85
CA VAL A 63 -7.99 -3.11 0.46
C VAL A 63 -6.47 -3.24 0.54
N ILE A 64 -5.83 -3.80 -0.49
CA ILE A 64 -4.36 -3.88 -0.60
C ILE A 64 -3.71 -2.49 -0.54
N LEU A 65 -4.32 -1.50 -1.14
CA LEU A 65 -3.87 -0.11 -1.19
C LEU A 65 -4.44 0.76 -0.04
N SER A 66 -4.73 0.17 1.10
CA SER A 66 -5.29 0.84 2.28
C SER A 66 -4.35 0.76 3.49
N PRO A 67 -4.61 1.53 4.56
CA PRO A 67 -3.81 1.47 5.79
C PRO A 67 -3.65 0.07 6.36
N GLN A 68 -4.75 -0.68 6.41
CA GLN A 68 -4.76 -2.06 6.88
C GLN A 68 -5.50 -2.95 5.87
N ALA A 69 -4.79 -3.87 5.23
CA ALA A 69 -5.39 -4.81 4.30
C ALA A 69 -6.20 -5.87 5.08
N MET A 70 -7.53 -5.81 4.97
CA MET A 70 -8.42 -6.71 5.70
C MET A 70 -9.36 -7.46 4.74
N VAL A 71 -9.35 -8.79 4.84
CA VAL A 71 -10.33 -9.66 4.19
C VAL A 71 -11.22 -10.23 5.30
N ASN A 72 -12.44 -9.76 5.38
CA ASN A 72 -13.42 -10.19 6.38
C ASN A 72 -14.40 -11.18 5.75
N ALA A 73 -14.03 -12.44 5.78
CA ALA A 73 -14.82 -13.53 5.20
C ALA A 73 -15.34 -14.51 6.28
N TRP A 74 -15.57 -14.02 7.50
CA TRP A 74 -16.00 -14.82 8.65
C TRP A 74 -17.31 -15.59 8.44
N TYR A 75 -18.13 -15.13 7.49
CA TYR A 75 -19.42 -15.77 7.13
C TYR A 75 -19.29 -16.71 5.93
N LEU A 76 -18.09 -16.89 5.36
CA LEU A 76 -17.80 -17.82 4.28
C LEU A 76 -17.05 -19.04 4.82
N GLN A 77 -17.41 -20.23 4.39
CA GLN A 77 -16.71 -21.45 4.74
C GLN A 77 -15.37 -21.59 4.03
N TYR A 78 -15.31 -21.12 2.78
CA TYR A 78 -14.12 -21.14 1.93
C TYR A 78 -13.68 -19.73 1.58
N ALA A 79 -12.43 -19.59 1.11
CA ALA A 79 -11.86 -18.31 0.75
C ALA A 79 -12.72 -17.56 -0.31
N PRO A 80 -12.91 -16.23 -0.18
CA PRO A 80 -13.85 -15.47 -1.00
C PRO A 80 -13.48 -15.45 -2.50
N TRP A 81 -12.22 -15.60 -2.86
CA TRP A 81 -11.80 -15.72 -4.25
C TRP A 81 -12.17 -17.05 -4.92
N LEU A 82 -12.53 -18.08 -4.15
CA LEU A 82 -13.04 -19.35 -4.67
C LEU A 82 -14.53 -19.26 -4.99
N GLN A 83 -15.28 -18.55 -4.16
CA GLN A 83 -16.71 -18.26 -4.33
C GLN A 83 -17.11 -17.13 -3.39
N PHE A 84 -17.51 -16.00 -3.94
CA PHE A 84 -17.94 -14.83 -3.16
C PHE A 84 -19.46 -14.82 -2.87
N ASP A 85 -20.27 -15.64 -3.53
CA ASP A 85 -21.67 -15.88 -3.15
C ASP A 85 -21.72 -16.80 -1.92
N ARG A 86 -22.31 -16.29 -0.83
CA ARG A 86 -22.33 -17.01 0.45
C ARG A 86 -23.00 -18.37 0.35
N GLY A 87 -24.20 -18.45 -0.25
CA GLY A 87 -24.94 -19.70 -0.32
C GLY A 87 -24.25 -20.78 -1.13
N LYS A 88 -23.59 -20.39 -2.23
CA LYS A 88 -22.77 -21.32 -3.04
C LYS A 88 -21.48 -21.69 -2.33
N ASN A 89 -20.85 -20.73 -1.65
CA ASN A 89 -19.64 -20.97 -0.88
C ASN A 89 -19.87 -22.03 0.21
N GLU A 90 -20.95 -21.90 0.98
CA GLU A 90 -21.31 -22.85 2.04
C GLU A 90 -21.55 -24.28 1.50
N ARG A 91 -21.95 -24.43 0.24
CA ARG A 91 -22.12 -25.73 -0.43
C ARG A 91 -20.86 -26.22 -1.16
N GLY A 92 -19.77 -25.46 -1.15
CA GLY A 92 -18.55 -25.81 -1.88
C GLY A 92 -18.69 -25.71 -3.42
N GLU A 93 -19.62 -24.90 -3.90
CA GLU A 93 -19.86 -24.66 -5.33
C GLU A 93 -18.91 -23.56 -5.81
N PHE A 94 -17.67 -23.93 -6.17
CA PHE A 94 -16.67 -22.97 -6.58
C PHE A 94 -16.94 -22.39 -7.96
N LEU A 95 -16.39 -21.18 -8.20
CA LEU A 95 -16.44 -20.54 -9.51
C LEU A 95 -15.68 -21.37 -10.55
N PRO A 96 -16.08 -21.38 -11.82
CA PRO A 96 -15.34 -22.10 -12.88
C PRO A 96 -13.86 -21.70 -12.95
N GLU A 97 -13.55 -20.43 -12.71
CA GLU A 97 -12.20 -19.87 -12.76
C GLU A 97 -11.54 -19.76 -11.36
N ALA A 98 -12.08 -20.44 -10.34
CA ALA A 98 -11.61 -20.32 -8.95
C ALA A 98 -10.09 -20.44 -8.81
N LYS A 99 -9.46 -21.38 -9.54
CA LYS A 99 -8.01 -21.56 -9.53
C LYS A 99 -7.25 -20.33 -10.03
N ARG A 100 -7.72 -19.71 -11.10
CA ARG A 100 -7.13 -18.46 -11.64
C ARG A 100 -7.33 -17.30 -10.67
N TYR A 101 -8.50 -17.20 -10.06
CA TYR A 101 -8.78 -16.16 -9.07
C TYR A 101 -7.97 -16.34 -7.78
N GLU A 102 -7.69 -17.56 -7.38
CA GLU A 102 -6.75 -17.81 -6.28
C GLU A 102 -5.34 -17.30 -6.62
N GLU A 103 -4.86 -17.51 -7.83
CA GLU A 103 -3.57 -17.00 -8.31
C GLU A 103 -3.54 -15.46 -8.32
N TYR A 104 -4.61 -14.80 -8.79
CA TYR A 104 -4.73 -13.34 -8.76
C TYR A 104 -4.74 -12.79 -7.34
N ALA A 105 -5.54 -13.38 -6.45
CA ALA A 105 -5.58 -12.97 -5.05
C ALA A 105 -4.21 -13.14 -4.37
N ARG A 106 -3.52 -14.24 -4.63
CA ARG A 106 -2.16 -14.50 -4.14
C ARG A 106 -1.16 -13.46 -4.65
N THR A 107 -1.22 -13.09 -5.93
CA THR A 107 -0.38 -12.03 -6.51
C THR A 107 -0.60 -10.71 -5.80
N LEU A 108 -1.84 -10.26 -5.64
CA LEU A 108 -2.18 -9.01 -4.97
C LEU A 108 -1.76 -9.01 -3.48
N ILE A 109 -2.00 -10.10 -2.77
CA ILE A 109 -1.60 -10.22 -1.36
C ILE A 109 -0.07 -10.21 -1.24
N ASN A 110 0.65 -10.90 -2.12
CA ASN A 110 2.11 -10.86 -2.15
C ASN A 110 2.65 -9.45 -2.41
N LEU A 111 2.02 -8.69 -3.32
CA LEU A 111 2.39 -7.28 -3.55
C LEU A 111 2.22 -6.43 -2.27
N ARG A 112 1.15 -6.67 -1.48
CA ARG A 112 1.01 -6.02 -0.17
C ARG A 112 2.15 -6.39 0.77
N MET A 113 2.53 -7.66 0.84
CA MET A 113 3.64 -8.11 1.69
C MET A 113 4.97 -7.49 1.26
N GLN A 114 5.20 -7.32 -0.04
CA GLN A 114 6.38 -6.62 -0.56
C GLN A 114 6.44 -5.15 -0.12
N LEU A 115 5.30 -4.47 -0.01
CA LEU A 115 5.20 -3.07 0.36
C LEU A 115 5.32 -2.82 1.88
N ILE A 116 5.34 -3.85 2.73
CA ILE A 116 5.36 -3.67 4.20
C ILE A 116 6.51 -2.78 4.68
N PRO A 117 7.78 -2.95 4.27
CA PRO A 117 8.86 -2.07 4.73
C PRO A 117 8.65 -0.61 4.37
N TYR A 118 8.18 -0.35 3.15
CA TYR A 118 7.83 0.99 2.68
C TYR A 118 6.70 1.62 3.51
N LEU A 119 5.61 0.88 3.70
CA LEU A 119 4.46 1.36 4.46
C LEU A 119 4.78 1.54 5.95
N TYR A 120 5.54 0.63 6.54
CA TYR A 120 5.95 0.74 7.94
C TYR A 120 6.73 2.04 8.19
N SER A 121 7.61 2.41 7.26
CA SER A 121 8.35 3.67 7.30
C SER A 121 7.45 4.89 7.11
N ALA A 122 6.44 4.81 6.23
CA ALA A 122 5.47 5.88 6.08
C ALA A 122 4.64 6.11 7.38
N PHE A 123 4.31 5.04 8.11
CA PHE A 123 3.70 5.15 9.44
C PHE A 123 4.66 5.73 10.50
N TYR A 124 5.96 5.47 10.39
CA TYR A 124 6.96 6.13 11.24
C TYR A 124 7.01 7.64 11.00
N THR A 125 7.00 8.08 9.74
CA THR A 125 6.90 9.49 9.38
C THR A 125 5.62 10.11 9.95
N TYR A 126 4.50 9.40 9.89
CA TYR A 126 3.24 9.85 10.49
C TYR A 126 3.36 10.01 12.01
N TYR A 127 3.94 9.03 12.69
CA TYR A 127 4.17 9.09 14.12
C TYR A 127 5.07 10.27 14.52
N LYS A 128 6.14 10.52 13.77
CA LYS A 128 7.18 11.50 14.08
C LYS A 128 6.78 12.92 13.68
N GLU A 129 6.17 13.07 12.52
CA GLU A 129 5.98 14.36 11.83
C GLU A 129 4.51 14.73 11.63
N GLY A 130 3.59 13.81 11.85
CA GLY A 130 2.16 14.02 11.64
C GLY A 130 1.71 13.95 10.17
N VAL A 131 2.59 13.53 9.24
CA VAL A 131 2.25 13.40 7.82
C VAL A 131 1.54 12.08 7.56
N PRO A 132 0.23 12.07 7.19
CA PRO A 132 -0.51 10.84 7.01
C PRO A 132 0.07 9.97 5.88
N PRO A 133 0.25 8.66 6.10
CA PRO A 133 0.80 7.76 5.08
C PRO A 133 -0.14 7.52 3.91
N PHE A 134 -1.43 7.76 4.08
CA PHE A 134 -2.47 7.77 3.05
C PHE A 134 -3.13 9.14 3.08
N ARG A 135 -2.97 9.93 2.02
CA ARG A 135 -3.41 11.33 2.00
C ARG A 135 -3.83 11.79 0.62
N PRO A 136 -4.76 12.77 0.53
CA PRO A 136 -5.16 13.30 -0.77
C PRO A 136 -3.98 13.98 -1.48
N LEU A 137 -3.97 13.91 -2.80
CA LEU A 137 -2.93 14.54 -3.63
C LEU A 137 -2.76 16.04 -3.34
N LEU A 138 -3.84 16.71 -2.96
CA LEU A 138 -3.84 18.15 -2.63
C LEU A 138 -2.88 18.50 -1.47
N MET A 139 -2.60 17.58 -0.56
CA MET A 139 -1.62 17.83 0.53
C MET A 139 -0.19 17.96 0.00
N ASP A 140 0.17 17.20 -1.04
CA ASP A 140 1.50 17.21 -1.65
C ASP A 140 1.62 18.27 -2.76
N TYR A 141 0.51 18.60 -3.41
CA TYR A 141 0.45 19.53 -4.55
C TYR A 141 -0.58 20.65 -4.31
N PRO A 142 -0.42 21.48 -3.27
CA PRO A 142 -1.46 22.45 -2.85
C PRO A 142 -1.72 23.58 -3.86
N LYS A 143 -0.86 23.76 -4.85
CA LYS A 143 -0.99 24.77 -5.90
C LYS A 143 -1.73 24.27 -7.15
N ASP A 144 -1.98 22.97 -7.26
CA ASP A 144 -2.70 22.40 -8.38
C ASP A 144 -4.22 22.44 -8.10
N GLU A 145 -4.89 23.45 -8.67
CA GLU A 145 -6.33 23.69 -8.47
C GLU A 145 -7.22 22.51 -8.93
N ARG A 146 -6.75 21.67 -9.87
CA ARG A 146 -7.51 20.51 -10.34
C ARG A 146 -7.69 19.45 -9.25
N LEU A 147 -6.73 19.37 -8.33
CA LEU A 147 -6.76 18.40 -7.23
C LEU A 147 -7.84 18.69 -6.18
N ARG A 148 -8.45 19.89 -6.21
CA ARG A 148 -9.59 20.22 -5.33
C ARG A 148 -10.84 19.39 -5.62
N THR A 149 -10.95 18.86 -6.82
CA THR A 149 -12.09 18.05 -7.26
C THR A 149 -11.76 16.55 -7.39
N ILE A 150 -10.49 16.18 -7.29
CA ILE A 150 -10.06 14.78 -7.35
C ILE A 150 -10.09 14.18 -5.94
N SER A 151 -11.04 13.28 -5.71
CA SER A 151 -11.29 12.64 -4.42
C SER A 151 -11.15 11.11 -4.45
N ASP A 152 -10.62 10.56 -5.54
CA ASP A 152 -10.53 9.12 -5.79
C ASP A 152 -9.10 8.67 -6.17
N GLN A 153 -8.13 9.53 -5.90
CA GLN A 153 -6.70 9.25 -6.00
C GLN A 153 -5.99 9.79 -4.76
N TYR A 154 -4.98 9.07 -4.28
CA TYR A 154 -4.27 9.46 -3.06
C TYR A 154 -2.82 9.00 -3.06
N MET A 155 -2.00 9.69 -2.27
CA MET A 155 -0.62 9.27 -1.99
C MET A 155 -0.61 8.16 -0.96
N MET A 156 0.31 7.19 -1.14
CA MET A 156 0.71 6.18 -0.17
C MET A 156 2.19 6.41 0.15
N GLY A 157 2.50 7.00 1.32
CA GLY A 157 3.82 7.54 1.59
C GLY A 157 4.20 8.63 0.60
N ASP A 158 5.50 8.87 0.40
CA ASP A 158 5.97 10.00 -0.41
C ASP A 158 6.19 9.65 -1.89
N GLY A 159 6.32 8.38 -2.22
CA GLY A 159 6.71 7.93 -3.54
C GLY A 159 5.63 7.25 -4.36
N LEU A 160 4.51 6.87 -3.77
CA LEU A 160 3.47 6.09 -4.45
C LEU A 160 2.15 6.85 -4.52
N MET A 161 1.47 6.73 -5.66
CA MET A 161 0.11 7.23 -5.87
C MET A 161 -0.81 6.06 -6.22
N ALA A 162 -1.91 5.93 -5.48
CA ALA A 162 -2.96 4.95 -5.76
C ALA A 162 -4.13 5.60 -6.50
N ALA A 163 -4.65 4.90 -7.50
CA ALA A 163 -5.86 5.29 -8.24
C ALA A 163 -6.79 4.08 -8.41
N PRO A 164 -7.42 3.59 -7.32
CA PRO A 164 -8.21 2.36 -7.35
C PRO A 164 -9.35 2.41 -8.34
N LEU A 165 -9.68 1.25 -8.93
CA LEU A 165 -10.86 1.07 -9.77
C LEU A 165 -12.08 0.83 -8.88
N TYR A 166 -13.24 1.24 -9.38
CA TYR A 166 -14.54 0.98 -8.78
C TYR A 166 -15.62 0.91 -9.86
N GLN A 167 -16.85 0.51 -9.50
CA GLN A 167 -18.00 0.42 -10.40
C GLN A 167 -17.85 -0.59 -11.56
N ASN A 168 -17.14 -1.71 -11.35
CA ASN A 168 -16.94 -2.76 -12.35
C ASN A 168 -16.36 -2.26 -13.71
N LYS A 169 -15.56 -1.20 -13.67
CA LYS A 169 -14.89 -0.65 -14.85
C LYS A 169 -13.45 -1.14 -14.89
N LYS A 170 -13.00 -1.62 -16.04
CA LYS A 170 -11.59 -1.98 -16.27
C LYS A 170 -10.70 -0.76 -16.53
N THR A 171 -11.30 0.36 -16.91
CA THR A 171 -10.62 1.58 -17.32
C THR A 171 -11.14 2.77 -16.52
N ARG A 172 -10.24 3.66 -16.17
CA ARG A 172 -10.58 4.96 -15.57
C ARG A 172 -9.63 6.05 -16.06
N THR A 173 -10.10 7.29 -15.99
CA THR A 173 -9.22 8.45 -16.11
C THR A 173 -8.41 8.62 -14.83
N VAL A 174 -7.09 8.73 -14.97
CA VAL A 174 -6.15 9.03 -13.88
C VAL A 174 -5.46 10.35 -14.17
N TYR A 175 -5.54 11.29 -13.26
CA TYR A 175 -4.79 12.52 -13.31
C TYR A 175 -3.44 12.36 -12.61
N PHE A 176 -2.36 12.71 -13.31
CA PHE A 176 -1.01 12.72 -12.74
C PHE A 176 -0.61 14.16 -12.40
N PRO A 177 -0.32 14.48 -11.13
CA PRO A 177 0.24 15.75 -10.73
C PRO A 177 1.62 16.01 -11.36
N GLU A 178 2.13 17.24 -11.20
CA GLU A 178 3.44 17.66 -11.70
C GLU A 178 4.54 16.63 -11.44
N GLY A 179 5.40 16.38 -12.44
CA GLY A 179 6.51 15.45 -12.41
C GLY A 179 6.34 14.31 -13.41
N THR A 180 7.20 13.30 -13.31
CA THR A 180 7.11 12.06 -14.08
C THR A 180 6.69 10.93 -13.16
N TRP A 181 5.81 10.08 -13.65
CA TRP A 181 5.27 8.94 -12.93
C TRP A 181 5.53 7.64 -13.69
N TYR A 182 5.61 6.55 -12.98
CA TYR A 182 5.83 5.22 -13.55
C TYR A 182 4.72 4.28 -13.09
N ASN A 183 4.16 3.52 -14.01
CA ASN A 183 3.25 2.41 -13.65
C ASN A 183 4.04 1.38 -12.82
N PHE A 184 3.55 1.05 -11.65
CA PHE A 184 4.20 0.09 -10.74
C PHE A 184 4.37 -1.30 -11.36
N ASN A 185 3.42 -1.73 -12.19
CA ASN A 185 3.40 -3.08 -12.78
C ASN A 185 4.27 -3.19 -14.04
N THR A 186 4.31 -2.12 -14.88
CA THR A 186 4.90 -2.16 -16.23
C THR A 186 6.13 -1.28 -16.38
N ASN A 187 6.38 -0.35 -15.45
CA ASN A 187 7.37 0.72 -15.53
C ASN A 187 7.12 1.73 -16.68
N GLU A 188 5.93 1.72 -17.29
CA GLU A 188 5.53 2.71 -18.28
C GLU A 188 5.51 4.11 -17.67
N LYS A 189 5.99 5.11 -18.44
CA LYS A 189 6.08 6.51 -17.99
C LYS A 189 4.84 7.30 -18.34
N TYR A 190 4.44 8.16 -17.41
CA TYR A 190 3.39 9.16 -17.57
C TYR A 190 3.92 10.55 -17.23
N GLU A 191 3.70 11.49 -18.12
CA GLU A 191 3.99 12.91 -17.89
C GLU A 191 2.93 13.52 -16.95
N GLY A 192 3.38 14.29 -15.98
CA GLY A 192 2.49 14.99 -15.06
C GLY A 192 1.72 16.15 -15.69
N ASN A 193 0.83 16.76 -14.92
CA ASN A 193 -0.13 17.78 -15.32
C ASN A 193 -1.10 17.34 -16.43
N ARG A 194 -1.36 16.03 -16.51
CA ARG A 194 -2.21 15.41 -17.55
C ARG A 194 -3.08 14.30 -16.99
N GLU A 195 -4.13 14.01 -17.74
CA GLU A 195 -5.00 12.86 -17.55
C GLU A 195 -4.70 11.79 -18.61
N TYR A 196 -4.83 10.54 -18.20
CA TYR A 196 -4.69 9.38 -19.08
C TYR A 196 -5.82 8.40 -18.80
N GLU A 197 -6.34 7.80 -19.87
CA GLU A 197 -7.22 6.62 -19.77
C GLU A 197 -6.36 5.40 -19.48
N ILE A 198 -6.54 4.78 -18.33
CA ILE A 198 -5.73 3.65 -17.88
C ILE A 198 -6.58 2.43 -17.63
N THR A 199 -6.14 1.31 -18.19
CA THR A 199 -6.68 -0.03 -17.92
C THR A 199 -5.79 -0.72 -16.89
N THR A 200 -6.39 -1.37 -15.90
CA THR A 200 -5.69 -2.18 -14.91
C THR A 200 -6.30 -3.57 -14.89
N GLU A 201 -5.46 -4.60 -15.02
CA GLU A 201 -5.90 -5.99 -14.94
C GLU A 201 -6.23 -6.39 -13.50
N LEU A 202 -7.00 -7.46 -13.33
CA LEU A 202 -7.51 -7.87 -12.01
C LEU A 202 -6.41 -8.31 -11.04
N ASP A 203 -5.28 -8.77 -11.54
CA ASP A 203 -4.10 -9.19 -10.79
C ASP A 203 -3.03 -8.11 -10.65
N GLN A 204 -3.31 -6.88 -11.09
CA GLN A 204 -2.44 -5.72 -11.01
C GLN A 204 -2.94 -4.73 -9.96
N LEU A 205 -2.03 -3.91 -9.43
CA LEU A 205 -2.40 -2.78 -8.58
C LEU A 205 -2.45 -1.48 -9.40
N PRO A 206 -3.54 -0.69 -9.28
CA PRO A 206 -3.61 0.66 -9.86
C PRO A 206 -2.73 1.64 -9.06
N LEU A 207 -1.43 1.44 -9.17
CA LEU A 207 -0.39 2.08 -8.36
C LEU A 207 0.68 2.67 -9.27
N TYR A 208 1.14 3.88 -8.94
CA TYR A 208 2.13 4.63 -9.70
C TYR A 208 3.24 5.14 -8.81
N VAL A 209 4.45 5.15 -9.34
CA VAL A 209 5.66 5.54 -8.62
C VAL A 209 6.14 6.90 -9.13
N ARG A 210 6.36 7.85 -8.21
CA ARG A 210 6.89 9.17 -8.56
C ARG A 210 8.38 9.07 -8.91
N GLN A 211 8.80 9.79 -9.93
CA GLN A 211 10.23 9.95 -10.26
C GLN A 211 11.03 10.42 -9.03
N GLY A 212 12.22 9.89 -8.86
CA GLY A 212 13.07 10.17 -7.71
C GLY A 212 12.88 9.22 -6.53
N THR A 213 11.90 8.32 -6.61
CA THR A 213 11.63 7.35 -5.53
C THR A 213 12.66 6.23 -5.53
N LEU A 214 13.23 5.94 -4.37
CA LEU A 214 13.85 4.66 -4.05
C LEU A 214 12.80 3.83 -3.30
N LEU A 215 12.29 2.78 -3.93
CA LEU A 215 11.23 1.94 -3.42
C LEU A 215 11.79 0.61 -2.89
N PRO A 216 11.80 0.37 -1.57
CA PRO A 216 12.17 -0.93 -1.01
C PRO A 216 10.98 -1.90 -1.12
N LEU A 217 11.18 -3.01 -1.78
CA LEU A 217 10.23 -4.12 -1.87
C LEU A 217 10.82 -5.33 -1.17
N ALA A 218 10.08 -5.92 -0.24
CA ALA A 218 10.51 -7.14 0.43
C ALA A 218 10.19 -8.40 -0.39
N ALA A 219 10.97 -9.45 -0.23
CA ALA A 219 10.50 -10.78 -0.61
C ALA A 219 9.24 -11.12 0.20
N PRO A 220 8.15 -11.60 -0.44
CA PRO A 220 6.92 -11.91 0.28
C PRO A 220 7.13 -12.99 1.33
N VAL A 221 6.57 -12.79 2.53
CA VAL A 221 6.57 -13.77 3.61
C VAL A 221 5.14 -14.19 3.95
N PRO A 222 4.90 -15.42 4.45
CA PRO A 222 3.54 -15.87 4.77
C PRO A 222 2.88 -15.05 5.89
N TYR A 223 3.67 -14.58 6.83
CA TYR A 223 3.27 -13.73 7.96
C TYR A 223 4.48 -12.96 8.47
N VAL A 224 4.24 -11.90 9.22
CA VAL A 224 5.28 -11.09 9.87
C VAL A 224 5.25 -11.34 11.38
N ASP A 225 6.42 -11.63 11.95
CA ASP A 225 6.61 -11.78 13.39
C ASP A 225 7.87 -11.05 13.88
N ALA A 226 8.20 -11.19 15.16
CA ALA A 226 9.38 -10.57 15.76
C ALA A 226 10.71 -11.07 15.17
N GLN A 227 10.72 -12.24 14.53
CA GLN A 227 11.92 -12.86 13.94
C GLN A 227 12.07 -12.58 12.46
N THR A 228 11.04 -12.00 11.82
CA THR A 228 11.03 -11.77 10.37
C THR A 228 12.16 -10.82 9.96
N VAL A 229 12.98 -11.25 9.04
CA VAL A 229 13.96 -10.44 8.32
C VAL A 229 13.49 -10.27 6.88
N PHE A 230 13.40 -9.03 6.43
CA PHE A 230 12.97 -8.71 5.08
C PHE A 230 14.16 -8.62 4.13
N ASP A 231 14.18 -9.50 3.14
CA ASP A 231 15.10 -9.43 2.00
C ASP A 231 14.58 -8.38 1.03
N LEU A 232 15.34 -7.28 0.89
CA LEU A 232 14.93 -6.13 0.10
C LEU A 232 15.49 -6.19 -1.31
N HIS A 233 14.60 -6.09 -2.29
CA HIS A 233 14.88 -5.69 -3.65
C HIS A 233 14.47 -4.22 -3.83
N CYS A 234 15.41 -3.34 -4.14
CA CYS A 234 15.16 -1.90 -4.23
C CYS A 234 15.03 -1.44 -5.69
N LYS A 235 13.99 -0.67 -6.00
CA LYS A 235 13.82 -0.03 -7.31
C LYS A 235 14.06 1.47 -7.20
N VAL A 236 14.88 2.03 -8.09
CA VAL A 236 15.18 3.47 -8.15
C VAL A 236 14.58 4.03 -9.43
N TYR A 237 13.60 4.91 -9.31
CA TYR A 237 12.83 5.40 -10.44
C TYR A 237 13.31 6.76 -10.95
N GLY A 238 13.87 6.78 -12.17
CA GLY A 238 14.16 7.99 -12.93
C GLY A 238 15.10 8.98 -12.25
N ALA A 239 16.02 8.51 -11.40
CA ALA A 239 16.96 9.38 -10.71
C ALA A 239 18.35 8.74 -10.57
N PRO A 240 19.44 9.52 -10.71
CA PRO A 240 20.80 9.03 -10.50
C PRO A 240 21.14 8.84 -9.01
N SER A 241 20.36 9.47 -8.13
CA SER A 241 20.51 9.38 -6.68
C SER A 241 19.15 9.51 -6.00
N ALA A 242 18.94 8.73 -4.95
CA ALA A 242 17.73 8.75 -4.12
C ALA A 242 18.06 8.20 -2.74
N THR A 243 17.23 8.56 -1.75
CA THR A 243 17.35 8.03 -0.40
C THR A 243 15.98 7.56 0.10
N PHE A 244 15.98 6.56 0.97
CA PHE A 244 14.78 6.13 1.69
C PHE A 244 15.13 5.76 3.12
N LEU A 245 14.30 6.19 4.07
CA LEU A 245 14.47 5.90 5.49
C LEU A 245 13.56 4.75 5.92
N LEU A 246 14.16 3.68 6.42
CA LEU A 246 13.46 2.56 7.04
C LEU A 246 13.55 2.65 8.56
N LEU A 247 12.47 2.29 9.24
CA LEU A 247 12.49 2.04 10.68
C LEU A 247 12.73 0.56 10.94
N GLU A 248 13.67 0.24 11.82
CA GLU A 248 14.01 -1.13 12.23
C GLU A 248 13.83 -1.26 13.75
N ASP A 249 12.71 -1.80 14.17
CA ASP A 249 12.34 -2.10 15.56
C ASP A 249 11.91 -3.57 15.71
N ASP A 250 11.26 -3.95 16.81
CA ASP A 250 10.75 -5.31 16.96
C ASP A 250 9.45 -5.60 16.17
N GLY A 251 8.79 -4.57 15.67
CA GLY A 251 7.57 -4.65 14.86
C GLY A 251 6.32 -5.08 15.63
N ILE A 252 6.37 -5.22 16.95
CA ILE A 252 5.27 -5.72 17.78
C ILE A 252 5.01 -4.91 19.06
N SER A 253 6.04 -4.30 19.65
CA SER A 253 5.89 -3.50 20.88
C SER A 253 5.92 -1.99 20.60
N TYR A 254 5.74 -1.19 21.63
CA TYR A 254 5.92 0.26 21.59
C TYR A 254 7.29 0.71 22.13
N ASP A 255 8.27 -0.18 22.19
CA ASP A 255 9.59 0.14 22.72
C ASP A 255 10.37 1.10 21.82
N PHE A 256 9.98 1.26 20.55
CA PHE A 256 10.47 2.34 19.69
C PHE A 256 10.24 3.73 20.33
N GLN A 257 9.19 3.93 21.13
CA GLN A 257 8.94 5.18 21.88
C GLN A 257 10.02 5.46 22.95
N LYS A 258 10.72 4.41 23.39
CA LYS A 258 11.85 4.48 24.32
C LYS A 258 13.21 4.49 23.59
N GLY A 259 13.21 4.69 22.29
CA GLY A 259 14.42 4.70 21.46
C GLY A 259 14.98 3.33 21.09
N GLN A 260 14.22 2.26 21.26
CA GLN A 260 14.62 0.88 20.91
C GLN A 260 14.37 0.61 19.42
N PHE A 261 15.14 1.25 18.54
CA PHE A 261 15.06 1.10 17.09
C PHE A 261 16.34 1.58 16.39
N ASN A 262 16.53 1.16 15.13
CA ASN A 262 17.47 1.78 14.19
C ASN A 262 16.70 2.63 13.17
N GLU A 263 17.28 3.75 12.77
CA GLU A 263 16.99 4.36 11.49
C GLU A 263 17.98 3.78 10.47
N VAL A 264 17.41 3.16 9.43
CA VAL A 264 18.18 2.49 8.38
C VAL A 264 18.00 3.27 7.09
N THR A 265 19.08 3.87 6.59
CA THR A 265 19.05 4.62 5.33
C THR A 265 19.43 3.72 4.17
N LEU A 266 18.57 3.65 3.16
CA LEU A 266 18.90 3.17 1.83
C LEU A 266 19.38 4.37 0.99
N GLU A 267 20.57 4.28 0.41
CA GLU A 267 21.15 5.33 -0.43
C GLU A 267 21.45 4.78 -1.82
N ALA A 268 20.80 5.33 -2.83
CA ALA A 268 21.11 5.09 -4.23
C ALA A 268 22.04 6.20 -4.74
N ALA A 269 23.18 5.85 -5.27
CA ALA A 269 24.11 6.77 -5.95
C ALA A 269 25.09 6.02 -6.85
N LYS A 270 25.45 6.62 -7.99
CA LYS A 270 26.44 6.07 -8.93
C LYS A 270 26.13 4.63 -9.34
N GLY A 271 24.87 4.31 -9.62
CA GLY A 271 24.43 2.98 -10.05
C GLY A 271 24.46 1.90 -8.95
N LYS A 272 24.58 2.28 -7.68
CA LYS A 272 24.58 1.34 -6.55
C LYS A 272 23.61 1.78 -5.48
N VAL A 273 23.03 0.81 -4.77
CA VAL A 273 22.24 1.04 -3.55
C VAL A 273 23.03 0.49 -2.36
N LYS A 274 23.02 1.22 -1.26
CA LYS A 274 23.65 0.83 0.00
C LYS A 274 22.66 0.96 1.14
N LEU A 275 22.76 0.05 2.10
CA LEU A 275 22.00 0.09 3.35
C LEU A 275 22.96 0.50 4.49
N LYS A 276 22.59 1.55 5.23
CA LYS A 276 23.36 2.08 6.37
C LYS A 276 22.48 2.16 7.61
N ARG A 277 23.02 1.78 8.76
CA ARG A 277 22.37 1.88 10.08
C ARG A 277 23.02 2.99 10.90
N THR A 278 22.21 3.79 11.58
CA THR A 278 22.69 4.91 12.40
C THR A 278 22.91 4.57 13.87
N LYS A 279 22.29 3.47 14.35
CA LYS A 279 22.39 2.98 15.71
C LYS A 279 22.63 1.48 15.73
N GLU A 280 23.10 0.95 16.85
CA GLU A 280 23.25 -0.48 17.06
C GLU A 280 22.09 -1.04 17.90
N TYR A 281 20.88 -1.00 17.35
CA TYR A 281 19.79 -1.78 17.90
C TYR A 281 19.99 -3.26 17.55
N LYS A 282 19.79 -4.14 18.53
CA LYS A 282 20.16 -5.56 18.41
C LYS A 282 19.43 -6.32 17.30
N GLN A 283 18.21 -5.91 16.97
CA GLN A 283 17.37 -6.62 16.02
C GLN A 283 17.51 -5.98 14.64
N LYS A 284 18.04 -6.75 13.69
CA LYS A 284 18.21 -6.34 12.30
C LYS A 284 17.11 -6.98 11.47
N ARG A 285 16.23 -6.16 10.92
CA ARG A 285 15.04 -6.61 10.18
C ARG A 285 15.16 -6.48 8.67
N TYR A 286 16.18 -5.78 8.18
CA TYR A 286 16.34 -5.53 6.75
C TYR A 286 17.70 -6.00 6.24
N GLN A 287 17.66 -6.72 5.11
CA GLN A 287 18.84 -7.12 4.36
C GLN A 287 18.65 -6.68 2.90
N LEU A 288 19.60 -5.90 2.36
CA LEU A 288 19.59 -5.54 0.95
C LEU A 288 20.15 -6.71 0.14
N THR A 289 19.34 -7.31 -0.71
CA THR A 289 19.70 -8.48 -1.53
C THR A 289 19.90 -8.12 -2.98
N ASP A 290 19.13 -7.14 -3.50
CA ASP A 290 19.18 -6.75 -4.90
C ASP A 290 18.65 -5.35 -5.13
N TYR A 291 18.95 -4.75 -6.30
CA TYR A 291 18.42 -3.45 -6.71
C TYR A 291 18.46 -3.26 -8.21
N GLU A 292 17.54 -2.44 -8.73
CA GLU A 292 17.51 -2.03 -10.12
C GLU A 292 17.21 -0.53 -10.27
N PHE A 293 17.68 0.05 -11.37
CA PHE A 293 17.40 1.44 -11.77
C PHE A 293 16.45 1.43 -12.95
N ILE A 294 15.30 2.05 -12.78
CA ILE A 294 14.26 2.22 -13.79
C ILE A 294 14.44 3.62 -14.40
N ASN A 295 14.75 3.68 -15.71
CA ASN A 295 15.05 4.92 -16.42
C ASN A 295 13.90 5.40 -17.27
#